data_d26b0633dbcb08e440d219acf783a47a
#
_entry.id   d26b0633dbcb08e440d219acf783a47a
#
_cell.length_a   1.000
_cell.length_b   1.000
_cell.length_c   1.000
_cell.angle_alpha   90.00
_cell.angle_beta   90.00
_cell.angle_gamma   90.00
#
_symmetry.space_group_name_H-M   'P 1'
#
loop_
_entity.id
_entity.type
_entity.pdbx_description
1 polymer ?
#
loop_
_entity_poly.entity_id
_entity_poly.type
_entity_poly.pdbx_seq_one_letter_code
_entity_poly.pdbx_strand_id
1 'polypeptide(L)'
;MEARTTSHLMILNTIRSIEFLKSVVILSPRQGSTKQEGGFREMATTLWTQGIIDPSSQANAMVTQRGQKIATLAPERLLGPLNDVERKYAPSKLFTMGPMETPLPRPRVAIIGSRKASPDGLAAAARIASVLSRKGVLIVSGLAEGIDTEAHKTAIEEGGRTIAVLGTPLNRTFPAKNWQLQKEIMSHHLAISQFPIGYPIQPKNFAIRNRTMALISNASIIVEAGERSGSLHQGWEALRLGRPLFLWKSIGRNSSLSWPKRMVSYGALELTDPKHVLNVLPSSKRISEITLRI
;
A
#
# COMPACT_ATOMS: atom_id res chain seq x y z
N MET A 1 -26.41 40.74 29.49
CA MET A 1 -25.54 39.71 30.07
C MET A 1 -25.99 38.29 29.76
N GLU A 2 -27.08 38.10 29.03
CA GLU A 2 -27.70 36.78 28.74
C GLU A 2 -27.28 36.11 27.40
N ALA A 3 -26.71 36.86 26.46
CA ALA A 3 -26.39 36.32 25.14
C ALA A 3 -25.11 35.46 25.08
N ARG A 4 -24.21 35.53 26.08
CA ARG A 4 -22.98 34.74 26.14
C ARG A 4 -23.17 33.35 26.75
N THR A 5 -24.18 33.15 27.56
CA THR A 5 -24.45 31.87 28.24
C THR A 5 -25.08 30.83 27.29
N THR A 6 -25.93 31.30 26.37
CA THR A 6 -26.63 30.42 25.41
C THR A 6 -25.68 29.82 24.37
N SER A 7 -24.68 30.58 23.90
CA SER A 7 -23.66 30.09 22.95
C SER A 7 -22.75 29.01 23.57
N HIS A 8 -22.38 29.16 24.85
CA HIS A 8 -21.54 28.19 25.56
C HIS A 8 -22.27 26.85 25.81
N LEU A 9 -23.57 26.93 26.13
CA LEU A 9 -24.41 25.72 26.33
C LEU A 9 -24.65 24.97 25.01
N MET A 10 -24.81 25.66 23.88
CA MET A 10 -24.92 25.06 22.57
C MET A 10 -23.61 24.35 22.15
N ILE A 11 -22.47 24.99 22.38
CA ILE A 11 -21.15 24.39 22.05
C ILE A 11 -20.91 23.16 22.92
N LEU A 12 -21.19 23.17 24.20
CA LEU A 12 -21.02 22.03 25.10
C LEU A 12 -21.97 20.87 24.76
N ASN A 13 -23.21 21.13 24.36
CA ASN A 13 -24.14 20.10 23.90
C ASN A 13 -23.72 19.52 22.55
N THR A 14 -23.16 20.31 21.66
CA THR A 14 -22.61 19.85 20.38
C THR A 14 -21.39 18.95 20.60
N ILE A 15 -20.48 19.32 21.53
CA ILE A 15 -19.30 18.52 21.88
C ILE A 15 -19.70 17.18 22.55
N ARG A 16 -20.67 17.18 23.46
CA ARG A 16 -21.19 15.95 24.09
C ARG A 16 -21.90 15.05 23.08
N SER A 17 -22.62 15.60 22.11
CA SER A 17 -23.25 14.83 21.04
C SER A 17 -22.21 14.20 20.10
N ILE A 18 -21.09 14.88 19.84
CA ILE A 18 -19.98 14.35 19.04
C ILE A 18 -19.24 13.23 19.80
N GLU A 19 -19.03 13.35 21.10
CA GLU A 19 -18.42 12.29 21.91
C GLU A 19 -19.32 11.07 22.07
N PHE A 20 -20.62 11.28 22.21
CA PHE A 20 -21.61 10.19 22.22
C PHE A 20 -21.71 9.47 20.88
N LEU A 21 -21.67 10.20 19.74
CA LEU A 21 -21.61 9.60 18.40
C LEU A 21 -20.32 8.78 18.19
N LYS A 22 -19.20 9.22 18.75
CA LYS A 22 -17.95 8.42 18.76
C LYS A 22 -18.11 7.11 19.49
N SER A 23 -18.86 7.06 20.58
CA SER A 23 -19.09 5.84 21.38
C SER A 23 -20.04 4.85 20.70
N VAL A 24 -21.05 5.33 19.98
CA VAL A 24 -22.07 4.51 19.31
C VAL A 24 -21.54 3.86 18.02
N VAL A 25 -20.61 4.51 17.33
CA VAL A 25 -19.98 3.97 16.10
C VAL A 25 -18.93 2.88 16.39
N ILE A 26 -18.44 2.79 17.63
CA ILE A 26 -17.44 1.80 18.05
C ILE A 26 -18.08 0.44 18.42
N LEU A 27 -19.38 0.40 18.67
CA LEU A 27 -20.09 -0.85 19.00
C LEU A 27 -20.64 -1.51 17.71
N SER A 28 -20.00 -2.58 17.32
CA SER A 28 -20.29 -3.52 16.23
C SER A 28 -21.75 -4.01 16.20
N PRO A 29 -22.30 -4.39 15.02
CA PRO A 29 -23.70 -4.76 14.86
C PRO A 29 -23.96 -6.17 15.41
N ARG A 30 -24.62 -6.27 16.57
CA ARG A 30 -25.45 -7.42 16.91
C ARG A 30 -26.87 -6.93 17.05
N GLN A 31 -27.75 -7.68 16.37
CA GLN A 31 -29.19 -7.47 16.24
C GLN A 31 -29.89 -7.05 17.53
N GLY A 32 -30.70 -6.00 17.46
CA GLY A 32 -31.63 -5.58 18.49
C GLY A 32 -32.26 -4.24 18.12
N SER A 33 -33.48 -4.27 17.60
CA SER A 33 -34.25 -3.10 17.18
C SER A 33 -34.74 -2.28 18.36
N THR A 34 -34.42 -0.99 18.41
CA THR A 34 -35.15 -0.01 19.19
C THR A 34 -35.44 1.26 18.38
N LYS A 35 -36.60 1.87 18.62
CA LYS A 35 -37.12 3.09 17.95
C LYS A 35 -36.14 4.30 17.97
N GLN A 36 -35.13 4.29 18.83
CA GLN A 36 -34.11 5.34 18.90
C GLN A 36 -33.09 5.32 17.74
N GLU A 37 -32.81 4.16 17.13
CA GLU A 37 -31.86 4.07 16.00
C GLU A 37 -32.41 4.70 14.70
N GLY A 38 -33.73 4.71 14.52
CA GLY A 38 -34.38 5.34 13.36
C GLY A 38 -34.14 6.85 13.29
N GLY A 39 -34.32 7.54 14.40
CA GLY A 39 -34.15 8.99 14.47
C GLY A 39 -32.70 9.46 14.25
N PHE A 40 -31.72 8.67 14.69
CA PHE A 40 -30.31 8.97 14.45
C PHE A 40 -29.86 8.75 13.01
N ARG A 41 -30.39 7.74 12.33
CA ARG A 41 -30.13 7.52 10.90
C ARG A 41 -30.69 8.64 10.04
N GLU A 42 -31.88 9.09 10.36
CA GLU A 42 -32.55 10.17 9.65
C GLU A 42 -31.81 11.52 9.84
N MET A 43 -31.38 11.80 11.05
CA MET A 43 -30.57 12.99 11.37
C MET A 43 -29.18 12.95 10.69
N ALA A 44 -28.52 11.81 10.69
CA ALA A 44 -27.24 11.63 10.01
C ALA A 44 -27.39 11.78 8.47
N THR A 45 -28.48 11.25 7.89
CA THR A 45 -28.80 11.41 6.47
C THR A 45 -29.11 12.86 6.12
N THR A 46 -29.83 13.59 6.99
CA THR A 46 -30.14 15.00 6.81
C THR A 46 -28.88 15.87 6.87
N LEU A 47 -27.99 15.63 7.82
CA LEU A 47 -26.71 16.34 7.94
C LEU A 47 -25.78 16.07 6.74
N TRP A 48 -25.84 14.88 6.15
CA TRP A 48 -25.14 14.53 4.94
C TRP A 48 -25.71 15.22 3.71
N THR A 49 -27.03 15.20 3.52
CA THR A 49 -27.69 15.86 2.38
C THR A 49 -27.58 17.38 2.44
N GLN A 50 -27.42 17.97 3.62
CA GLN A 50 -27.15 19.39 3.81
C GLN A 50 -25.66 19.78 3.68
N GLY A 51 -24.76 18.84 3.39
CA GLY A 51 -23.33 19.10 3.24
C GLY A 51 -22.60 19.45 4.55
N ILE A 52 -23.25 19.25 5.71
CA ILE A 52 -22.70 19.57 7.03
C ILE A 52 -21.72 18.49 7.49
N ILE A 53 -21.90 17.25 7.01
CA ILE A 53 -21.01 16.13 7.29
C ILE A 53 -20.66 15.43 5.95
N ASP A 54 -19.36 15.34 5.64
CA ASP A 54 -18.84 14.49 4.56
C ASP A 54 -18.45 13.13 5.15
N PRO A 55 -19.10 12.01 4.76
CA PRO A 55 -18.72 10.68 5.23
C PRO A 55 -17.27 10.33 4.92
N SER A 56 -16.69 10.92 3.86
CA SER A 56 -15.27 10.75 3.53
C SER A 56 -14.35 11.49 4.53
N SER A 57 -14.83 12.51 5.21
CA SER A 57 -14.07 13.25 6.24
C SER A 57 -13.90 12.44 7.53
N GLN A 58 -14.86 11.58 7.87
CA GLN A 58 -14.74 10.70 9.04
C GLN A 58 -13.73 9.56 8.80
N ALA A 59 -13.66 9.01 7.60
CA ALA A 59 -12.60 8.07 7.22
C ALA A 59 -11.22 8.75 7.27
N ASN A 60 -11.14 10.04 6.93
CA ASN A 60 -9.92 10.84 7.01
C ASN A 60 -9.48 11.14 8.46
N ALA A 61 -10.42 11.34 9.40
CA ALA A 61 -10.10 11.59 10.81
C ALA A 61 -9.63 10.33 11.55
N MET A 62 -10.07 9.14 11.14
CA MET A 62 -9.69 7.88 11.79
C MET A 62 -8.23 7.46 11.55
N VAL A 63 -7.63 7.86 10.44
CA VAL A 63 -6.22 7.52 10.13
C VAL A 63 -5.24 8.29 11.03
N THR A 64 -5.64 9.42 11.59
CA THR A 64 -4.77 10.27 12.45
C THR A 64 -4.91 10.03 13.95
N GLN A 65 -5.83 9.17 14.40
CA GLN A 65 -6.23 9.06 15.83
C GLN A 65 -5.24 8.35 16.78
N ARG A 66 -4.08 7.81 16.32
CA ARG A 66 -3.11 7.15 17.21
C ARG A 66 -1.74 7.82 17.28
N GLY A 67 -1.64 9.14 17.14
CA GLY A 67 -0.35 9.84 17.31
C GLY A 67 0.73 9.51 16.28
N GLN A 68 0.45 8.70 15.28
CA GLN A 68 1.37 8.40 14.19
C GLN A 68 1.43 9.60 13.23
N LYS A 69 2.59 10.22 13.15
CA LYS A 69 2.84 11.36 12.26
C LYS A 69 3.22 10.87 10.87
N ILE A 70 2.65 11.49 9.84
CA ILE A 70 3.16 11.34 8.47
C ILE A 70 4.52 12.02 8.41
N ALA A 71 5.56 11.24 8.07
CA ALA A 71 6.88 11.78 7.78
C ALA A 71 7.00 12.11 6.30
N THR A 72 7.72 13.19 5.98
CA THR A 72 8.09 13.56 4.61
C THR A 72 9.59 13.37 4.46
N LEU A 73 10.00 12.52 3.53
CA LEU A 73 11.39 12.14 3.32
C LEU A 73 11.81 12.36 1.87
N ALA A 74 13.08 12.73 1.68
CA ALA A 74 13.71 12.59 0.37
C ALA A 74 13.92 11.10 0.04
N PRO A 75 13.89 10.69 -1.23
CA PRO A 75 14.11 9.30 -1.62
C PRO A 75 15.42 8.72 -1.07
N GLU A 76 16.50 9.48 -1.06
CA GLU A 76 17.81 9.06 -0.54
C GLU A 76 17.78 8.78 0.96
N ARG A 77 16.96 9.53 1.72
CA ARG A 77 16.79 9.30 3.16
C ARG A 77 16.08 7.97 3.41
N LEU A 78 15.14 7.62 2.52
CA LEU A 78 14.36 6.40 2.63
C LEU A 78 15.08 5.16 2.10
N LEU A 79 15.83 5.29 1.01
CA LEU A 79 16.39 4.17 0.26
C LEU A 79 17.92 4.01 0.40
N GLY A 80 18.61 5.01 0.92
CA GLY A 80 20.05 5.17 0.83
C GLY A 80 20.46 5.85 -0.48
N PRO A 81 21.76 5.89 -0.80
CA PRO A 81 22.27 6.51 -2.03
C PRO A 81 21.59 5.96 -3.27
N LEU A 82 21.20 6.85 -4.18
CA LEU A 82 20.64 6.53 -5.48
C LEU A 82 21.69 6.71 -6.58
N ASN A 83 21.71 5.81 -7.55
CA ASN A 83 22.49 6.00 -8.77
C ASN A 83 21.83 7.04 -9.69
N ASP A 84 22.51 7.44 -10.78
CA ASP A 84 22.03 8.50 -11.67
C ASP A 84 20.70 8.17 -12.35
N VAL A 85 20.50 6.90 -12.73
CA VAL A 85 19.24 6.44 -13.32
C VAL A 85 18.10 6.51 -12.29
N GLU A 86 18.34 6.00 -11.09
CA GLU A 86 17.37 6.04 -9.99
C GLU A 86 17.02 7.49 -9.63
N ARG A 87 18.03 8.37 -9.50
CA ARG A 87 17.84 9.77 -9.15
C ARG A 87 17.03 10.53 -10.20
N LYS A 88 17.28 10.27 -11.48
CA LYS A 88 16.52 10.89 -12.59
C LYS A 88 15.01 10.63 -12.52
N TYR A 89 14.60 9.49 -11.99
CA TYR A 89 13.20 9.04 -11.98
C TYR A 89 12.58 8.98 -10.58
N ALA A 90 13.37 9.30 -9.56
CA ALA A 90 12.86 9.38 -8.19
C ALA A 90 11.88 10.54 -8.02
N PRO A 91 10.82 10.39 -7.22
CA PRO A 91 9.98 11.51 -6.83
C PRO A 91 10.78 12.48 -5.94
N SER A 92 10.46 13.78 -5.97
CA SER A 92 11.16 14.78 -5.15
C SER A 92 10.99 14.55 -3.65
N LYS A 93 9.90 13.93 -3.23
CA LYS A 93 9.61 13.58 -1.83
C LYS A 93 8.65 12.41 -1.75
N LEU A 94 8.73 11.73 -0.61
CA LEU A 94 7.86 10.60 -0.25
C LEU A 94 7.24 10.88 1.12
N PHE A 95 5.96 10.60 1.24
CA PHE A 95 5.20 10.63 2.48
C PHE A 95 5.14 9.21 3.02
N THR A 96 5.47 9.03 4.29
CA THR A 96 5.52 7.70 4.92
C THR A 96 4.75 7.68 6.23
N MET A 97 4.15 6.54 6.54
CA MET A 97 3.49 6.27 7.82
C MET A 97 3.74 4.81 8.20
N GLY A 98 4.28 4.61 9.40
CA GLY A 98 4.56 3.28 9.98
C GLY A 98 5.92 3.23 10.70
N PRO A 99 6.12 2.23 11.57
CA PRO A 99 7.28 2.13 12.44
C PRO A 99 8.48 1.44 11.78
N MET A 100 8.81 1.75 10.52
CA MET A 100 9.92 1.12 9.81
C MET A 100 11.15 2.02 9.81
N GLU A 101 12.31 1.42 10.05
CA GLU A 101 13.60 2.11 10.05
C GLU A 101 13.96 2.68 8.68
N THR A 102 14.72 3.76 8.69
CA THR A 102 15.26 4.37 7.47
C THR A 102 16.78 4.56 7.58
N PRO A 103 17.57 4.23 6.56
CA PRO A 103 17.15 3.67 5.26
C PRO A 103 16.45 2.33 5.38
N LEU A 104 15.51 2.06 4.46
CA LEU A 104 14.72 0.83 4.49
C LEU A 104 15.62 -0.40 4.43
N PRO A 105 15.38 -1.41 5.28
CA PRO A 105 16.13 -2.66 5.24
C PRO A 105 16.05 -3.34 3.87
N ARG A 106 17.03 -4.15 3.54
CA ARG A 106 17.10 -4.98 2.33
C ARG A 106 17.17 -6.45 2.73
N PRO A 107 16.77 -7.39 1.86
CA PRO A 107 16.22 -7.19 0.52
C PRO A 107 14.71 -6.87 0.53
N ARG A 108 14.23 -6.18 -0.51
CA ARG A 108 12.84 -5.81 -0.75
C ARG A 108 12.39 -6.35 -2.11
N VAL A 109 11.26 -7.06 -2.15
CA VAL A 109 10.74 -7.67 -3.39
C VAL A 109 9.30 -7.23 -3.62
N ALA A 110 9.03 -6.65 -4.80
CA ALA A 110 7.68 -6.34 -5.22
C ALA A 110 6.97 -7.60 -5.72
N ILE A 111 5.78 -7.88 -5.19
CA ILE A 111 4.85 -8.92 -5.69
C ILE A 111 3.64 -8.19 -6.24
N ILE A 112 3.38 -8.35 -7.53
CA ILE A 112 2.36 -7.59 -8.25
C ILE A 112 1.58 -8.46 -9.21
N GLY A 113 0.36 -8.01 -9.56
CA GLY A 113 -0.40 -8.75 -10.56
C GLY A 113 -1.81 -8.23 -10.78
N SER A 114 -2.67 -9.14 -11.23
CA SER A 114 -4.06 -8.88 -11.57
C SER A 114 -4.88 -8.46 -10.34
N ARG A 115 -5.76 -7.46 -10.54
CA ARG A 115 -6.80 -7.10 -9.56
C ARG A 115 -7.92 -8.14 -9.50
N LYS A 116 -8.17 -8.82 -10.63
CA LYS A 116 -9.11 -9.93 -10.76
C LYS A 116 -8.29 -11.21 -10.95
N ALA A 117 -7.54 -11.59 -9.91
CA ALA A 117 -6.68 -12.75 -9.94
C ALA A 117 -7.50 -14.04 -9.90
N SER A 118 -7.01 -15.04 -10.60
CA SER A 118 -7.53 -16.41 -10.52
C SER A 118 -7.22 -17.03 -9.14
N PRO A 119 -7.93 -18.08 -8.72
CA PRO A 119 -7.57 -18.83 -7.51
C PRO A 119 -6.12 -19.31 -7.52
N ASP A 120 -5.62 -19.79 -8.66
CA ASP A 120 -4.24 -20.22 -8.83
C ASP A 120 -3.25 -19.04 -8.71
N GLY A 121 -3.64 -17.86 -9.23
CA GLY A 121 -2.86 -16.63 -9.10
C GLY A 121 -2.74 -16.19 -7.64
N LEU A 122 -3.84 -16.24 -6.87
CA LEU A 122 -3.84 -15.94 -5.45
C LEU A 122 -2.96 -16.93 -4.67
N ALA A 123 -3.14 -18.23 -4.90
CA ALA A 123 -2.32 -19.27 -4.28
C ALA A 123 -0.82 -19.11 -4.60
N ALA A 124 -0.49 -18.70 -5.83
CA ALA A 124 0.89 -18.42 -6.22
C ALA A 124 1.44 -17.20 -5.49
N ALA A 125 0.65 -16.10 -5.37
CA ALA A 125 1.04 -14.91 -4.63
C ALA A 125 1.30 -15.22 -3.16
N ALA A 126 0.40 -15.97 -2.51
CA ALA A 126 0.55 -16.44 -1.14
C ALA A 126 1.83 -17.28 -0.98
N ARG A 127 2.04 -18.28 -1.84
CA ARG A 127 3.25 -19.11 -1.80
C ARG A 127 4.53 -18.29 -1.92
N ILE A 128 4.57 -17.35 -2.87
CA ILE A 128 5.75 -16.50 -3.09
C ILE A 128 5.99 -15.61 -1.87
N ALA A 129 4.94 -14.93 -1.37
CA ALA A 129 5.03 -14.06 -0.20
C ALA A 129 5.48 -14.83 1.05
N SER A 130 4.91 -16.02 1.31
CA SER A 130 5.28 -16.89 2.43
C SER A 130 6.76 -17.28 2.39
N VAL A 131 7.24 -17.83 1.26
CA VAL A 131 8.64 -18.26 1.11
C VAL A 131 9.61 -17.10 1.32
N LEU A 132 9.31 -15.93 0.76
CA LEU A 132 10.19 -14.77 0.84
C LEU A 132 10.15 -14.13 2.24
N SER A 133 8.96 -14.00 2.86
CA SER A 133 8.81 -13.46 4.22
C SER A 133 9.55 -14.27 5.26
N ARG A 134 9.45 -15.61 5.20
CA ARG A 134 10.22 -16.53 6.09
C ARG A 134 11.73 -16.42 5.93
N LYS A 135 12.20 -15.83 4.85
CA LYS A 135 13.63 -15.52 4.59
C LYS A 135 14.01 -14.08 4.93
N GLY A 136 13.14 -13.35 5.61
CA GLY A 136 13.38 -11.97 6.02
C GLY A 136 13.31 -10.94 4.88
N VAL A 137 12.79 -11.32 3.71
CA VAL A 137 12.58 -10.40 2.61
C VAL A 137 11.37 -9.51 2.90
N LEU A 138 11.50 -8.21 2.74
CA LEU A 138 10.38 -7.28 2.82
C LEU A 138 9.52 -7.40 1.56
N ILE A 139 8.25 -7.66 1.74
CA ILE A 139 7.29 -7.70 0.65
C ILE A 139 6.81 -6.28 0.33
N VAL A 140 6.94 -5.88 -0.92
CA VAL A 140 6.47 -4.58 -1.42
C VAL A 140 5.28 -4.83 -2.34
N SER A 141 4.18 -4.11 -2.15
CA SER A 141 3.07 -4.19 -3.10
C SER A 141 2.24 -2.91 -3.10
N GLY A 142 1.23 -2.85 -3.95
CA GLY A 142 0.49 -1.62 -4.23
C GLY A 142 -0.85 -1.49 -3.53
N LEU A 143 -1.21 -2.42 -2.66
CA LEU A 143 -2.49 -2.45 -1.95
C LEU A 143 -3.72 -2.48 -2.90
N ALA A 144 -3.56 -2.89 -4.15
CA ALA A 144 -4.67 -3.15 -5.05
C ALA A 144 -5.39 -4.45 -4.67
N GLU A 145 -6.56 -4.70 -5.27
CA GLU A 145 -7.24 -5.99 -5.13
C GLU A 145 -6.42 -7.13 -5.73
N GLY A 146 -6.75 -8.37 -5.39
CA GLY A 146 -6.15 -9.55 -5.95
C GLY A 146 -4.73 -9.79 -5.44
N ILE A 147 -3.76 -9.91 -6.34
CA ILE A 147 -2.39 -10.29 -6.04
C ILE A 147 -1.73 -9.41 -4.97
N ASP A 148 -1.91 -8.08 -5.06
CA ASP A 148 -1.30 -7.14 -4.13
C ASP A 148 -1.82 -7.36 -2.70
N THR A 149 -3.14 -7.50 -2.56
CA THR A 149 -3.80 -7.76 -1.26
C THR A 149 -3.33 -9.08 -0.66
N GLU A 150 -3.28 -10.13 -1.46
CA GLU A 150 -2.84 -11.46 -1.03
C GLU A 150 -1.38 -11.45 -0.57
N ALA A 151 -0.51 -10.79 -1.32
CA ALA A 151 0.90 -10.67 -0.95
C ALA A 151 1.11 -9.97 0.40
N HIS A 152 0.36 -8.88 0.67
CA HIS A 152 0.43 -8.18 1.96
C HIS A 152 -0.09 -9.04 3.11
N LYS A 153 -1.27 -9.67 2.95
CA LYS A 153 -1.89 -10.51 3.98
C LYS A 153 -0.96 -11.66 4.37
N THR A 154 -0.51 -12.43 3.37
CA THR A 154 0.39 -13.54 3.63
C THR A 154 1.70 -13.10 4.29
N ALA A 155 2.28 -11.97 3.87
CA ALA A 155 3.48 -11.47 4.52
C ALA A 155 3.26 -11.16 6.01
N ILE A 156 2.11 -10.61 6.37
CA ILE A 156 1.71 -10.32 7.77
C ILE A 156 1.46 -11.62 8.54
N GLU A 157 0.71 -12.55 7.98
CA GLU A 157 0.40 -13.85 8.57
C GLU A 157 1.65 -14.69 8.86
N GLU A 158 2.66 -14.59 8.02
CA GLU A 158 3.97 -15.24 8.21
C GLU A 158 4.89 -14.50 9.21
N GLY A 159 4.40 -13.46 9.89
CA GLY A 159 5.19 -12.63 10.80
C GLY A 159 6.28 -11.80 10.11
N GLY A 160 6.22 -11.68 8.79
CA GLY A 160 7.13 -10.87 7.99
C GLY A 160 6.78 -9.38 8.00
N ARG A 161 7.53 -8.61 7.25
CA ARG A 161 7.30 -7.16 7.10
C ARG A 161 6.88 -6.82 5.69
N THR A 162 5.98 -5.83 5.56
CA THR A 162 5.48 -5.41 4.26
C THR A 162 5.46 -3.90 4.08
N ILE A 163 5.57 -3.44 2.84
CA ILE A 163 5.54 -2.04 2.45
C ILE A 163 4.43 -1.84 1.42
N ALA A 164 3.41 -1.07 1.77
CA ALA A 164 2.39 -0.65 0.82
C ALA A 164 2.80 0.66 0.14
N VAL A 165 2.95 0.65 -1.18
CA VAL A 165 3.16 1.87 -1.97
C VAL A 165 1.83 2.29 -2.56
N LEU A 166 1.32 3.48 -2.20
CA LEU A 166 -0.03 3.90 -2.51
C LEU A 166 -0.10 4.84 -3.72
N GLY A 167 -1.12 4.63 -4.56
CA GLY A 167 -1.49 5.55 -5.64
C GLY A 167 -2.40 6.70 -5.18
N THR A 168 -2.59 6.83 -3.86
CA THR A 168 -3.42 7.83 -3.20
C THR A 168 -2.63 8.51 -2.09
N PRO A 169 -3.05 9.70 -1.60
CA PRO A 169 -2.57 10.20 -0.31
C PRO A 169 -2.75 9.17 0.80
N LEU A 170 -1.88 9.23 1.82
CA LEU A 170 -1.88 8.26 2.94
C LEU A 170 -3.20 8.22 3.72
N ASN A 171 -3.94 9.33 3.77
CA ASN A 171 -5.25 9.40 4.42
C ASN A 171 -6.42 8.95 3.53
N ARG A 172 -6.16 8.38 2.37
CA ARG A 172 -7.17 7.86 1.45
C ARG A 172 -6.90 6.41 1.12
N THR A 173 -7.91 5.58 1.18
CA THR A 173 -7.80 4.16 0.84
C THR A 173 -8.46 3.87 -0.51
N PHE A 174 -7.72 3.22 -1.39
CA PHE A 174 -8.25 2.71 -2.65
C PHE A 174 -7.63 1.36 -2.99
N PRO A 175 -8.44 0.31 -3.19
CA PRO A 175 -9.91 0.28 -3.09
C PRO A 175 -10.38 0.39 -1.63
N ALA A 176 -11.60 0.90 -1.42
CA ALA A 176 -12.12 1.16 -0.07
C ALA A 176 -12.15 -0.11 0.81
N LYS A 177 -12.37 -1.29 0.24
CA LYS A 177 -12.37 -2.57 0.98
C LYS A 177 -11.04 -2.92 1.66
N ASN A 178 -9.93 -2.33 1.22
CA ASN A 178 -8.60 -2.56 1.79
C ASN A 178 -8.28 -1.60 2.96
N TRP A 179 -9.26 -0.85 3.48
CA TRP A 179 -9.02 0.14 4.52
C TRP A 179 -8.43 -0.46 5.81
N GLN A 180 -8.91 -1.64 6.22
CA GLN A 180 -8.40 -2.33 7.41
C GLN A 180 -6.94 -2.75 7.22
N LEU A 181 -6.62 -3.34 6.07
CA LEU A 181 -5.27 -3.74 5.71
C LEU A 181 -4.33 -2.52 5.60
N GLN A 182 -4.80 -1.41 5.01
CA GLN A 182 -4.02 -0.18 4.97
C GLN A 182 -3.71 0.34 6.38
N LYS A 183 -4.70 0.34 7.26
CA LYS A 183 -4.55 0.77 8.65
C LYS A 183 -3.57 -0.11 9.42
N GLU A 184 -3.64 -1.43 9.24
CA GLU A 184 -2.71 -2.39 9.84
C GLU A 184 -1.28 -2.14 9.37
N ILE A 185 -1.09 -1.99 8.06
CA ILE A 185 0.21 -1.69 7.46
C ILE A 185 0.78 -0.36 7.99
N MET A 186 -0.04 0.67 8.10
CA MET A 186 0.37 1.96 8.68
C MET A 186 0.71 1.86 10.16
N SER A 187 0.11 0.92 10.90
CA SER A 187 0.32 0.77 12.34
C SER A 187 1.54 -0.08 12.68
N HIS A 188 1.83 -1.12 11.90
CA HIS A 188 2.83 -2.14 12.25
C HIS A 188 3.91 -2.35 11.18
N HIS A 189 3.71 -1.83 9.99
CA HIS A 189 4.61 -1.97 8.83
C HIS A 189 4.94 -0.59 8.24
N LEU A 190 4.83 -0.41 6.91
CA LEU A 190 5.06 0.89 6.28
C LEU A 190 4.13 1.12 5.10
N ALA A 191 3.47 2.27 5.08
CA ALA A 191 2.81 2.80 3.89
C ALA A 191 3.62 3.99 3.35
N ILE A 192 3.76 4.04 2.02
CA ILE A 192 4.50 5.08 1.29
C ILE A 192 3.59 5.65 0.22
N SER A 193 3.59 6.97 0.08
CA SER A 193 2.95 7.67 -1.02
C SER A 193 3.81 8.83 -1.51
N GLN A 194 3.76 9.13 -2.80
CA GLN A 194 4.31 10.37 -3.34
C GLN A 194 3.28 11.51 -3.45
N PHE A 195 2.03 11.23 -3.07
CA PHE A 195 0.92 12.17 -3.17
C PHE A 195 0.65 12.81 -1.81
N PRO A 196 0.70 14.16 -1.68
CA PRO A 196 0.40 14.85 -0.43
C PRO A 196 -1.10 14.71 -0.07
N ILE A 197 -1.41 14.97 1.21
CA ILE A 197 -2.79 15.08 1.68
C ILE A 197 -3.54 16.11 0.83
N GLY A 198 -4.77 15.76 0.41
CA GLY A 198 -5.59 16.60 -0.48
C GLY A 198 -5.34 16.38 -1.97
N TYR A 199 -4.31 15.63 -2.36
CA TYR A 199 -4.07 15.35 -3.78
C TYR A 199 -5.21 14.51 -4.39
N PRO A 200 -5.72 14.85 -5.60
CA PRO A 200 -6.83 14.16 -6.22
C PRO A 200 -6.45 12.73 -6.63
N ILE A 201 -7.38 11.80 -6.42
CA ILE A 201 -7.21 10.41 -6.89
C ILE A 201 -7.55 10.35 -8.38
N GLN A 202 -6.58 9.97 -9.20
CA GLN A 202 -6.70 9.89 -10.65
C GLN A 202 -6.06 8.58 -11.16
N PRO A 203 -6.54 8.01 -12.28
CA PRO A 203 -5.97 6.78 -12.85
C PRO A 203 -4.46 6.83 -13.08
N LYS A 204 -3.93 7.98 -13.52
CA LYS A 204 -2.49 8.19 -13.75
C LYS A 204 -1.63 8.01 -12.50
N ASN A 205 -2.20 8.26 -11.30
CA ASN A 205 -1.47 8.14 -10.04
C ASN A 205 -0.97 6.70 -9.82
N PHE A 206 -1.74 5.71 -10.26
CA PHE A 206 -1.37 4.29 -10.10
C PHE A 206 -0.20 3.91 -11.01
N ALA A 207 -0.10 4.47 -12.21
CA ALA A 207 1.06 4.28 -13.09
C ALA A 207 2.31 4.96 -12.50
N ILE A 208 2.17 6.19 -12.00
CA ILE A 208 3.23 6.92 -11.32
C ILE A 208 3.70 6.17 -10.07
N ARG A 209 2.77 5.67 -9.23
CA ARG A 209 3.07 4.84 -8.07
C ARG A 209 3.89 3.59 -8.42
N ASN A 210 3.61 2.96 -9.54
CA ASN A 210 4.33 1.77 -9.98
C ASN A 210 5.83 2.05 -10.24
N ARG A 211 6.20 3.26 -10.71
CA ARG A 211 7.60 3.70 -10.77
C ARG A 211 8.24 3.75 -9.39
N THR A 212 7.56 4.38 -8.45
CA THR A 212 8.04 4.47 -7.07
C THR A 212 8.19 3.09 -6.46
N MET A 213 7.27 2.17 -6.74
CA MET A 213 7.33 0.80 -6.25
C MET A 213 8.52 0.03 -6.86
N ALA A 214 8.78 0.18 -8.16
CA ALA A 214 9.97 -0.38 -8.81
C ALA A 214 11.26 0.20 -8.21
N LEU A 215 11.32 1.51 -7.95
CA LEU A 215 12.46 2.18 -7.33
C LEU A 215 12.74 1.66 -5.92
N ILE A 216 11.72 1.41 -5.12
CA ILE A 216 11.83 0.92 -3.74
C ILE A 216 12.33 -0.53 -3.70
N SER A 217 11.99 -1.35 -4.70
CA SER A 217 12.21 -2.80 -4.68
C SER A 217 13.58 -3.19 -5.24
N ASN A 218 14.19 -4.25 -4.73
CA ASN A 218 15.42 -4.85 -5.26
C ASN A 218 15.15 -5.84 -6.41
N ALA A 219 13.95 -6.41 -6.46
CA ALA A 219 13.44 -7.23 -7.56
C ALA A 219 11.92 -7.10 -7.64
N SER A 220 11.31 -7.47 -8.76
CA SER A 220 9.86 -7.49 -8.94
C SER A 220 9.41 -8.84 -9.50
N ILE A 221 8.23 -9.29 -9.07
CA ILE A 221 7.62 -10.55 -9.53
C ILE A 221 6.23 -10.23 -10.05
N ILE A 222 5.95 -10.49 -11.31
CA ILE A 222 4.60 -10.50 -11.88
C ILE A 222 4.04 -11.90 -11.71
N VAL A 223 2.96 -12.04 -10.91
CA VAL A 223 2.35 -13.34 -10.61
C VAL A 223 1.30 -13.72 -11.65
N GLU A 224 0.45 -12.77 -12.02
CA GLU A 224 -0.60 -12.92 -13.01
C GLU A 224 -0.90 -11.56 -13.64
N ALA A 225 -1.00 -11.49 -14.96
CA ALA A 225 -1.34 -10.24 -15.65
C ALA A 225 -1.93 -10.51 -17.03
N GLY A 226 -3.03 -9.80 -17.36
CA GLY A 226 -3.57 -9.78 -18.71
C GLY A 226 -2.83 -8.77 -19.62
N GLU A 227 -3.17 -8.75 -20.90
CA GLU A 227 -2.54 -7.92 -21.94
C GLU A 227 -2.50 -6.41 -21.61
N ARG A 228 -3.51 -5.89 -20.91
CA ARG A 228 -3.63 -4.47 -20.56
C ARG A 228 -3.47 -4.21 -19.06
N SER A 229 -2.78 -5.12 -18.35
CA SER A 229 -2.61 -4.99 -16.92
C SER A 229 -1.68 -3.82 -16.55
N GLY A 230 -2.10 -3.03 -15.54
CA GLY A 230 -1.25 -1.98 -14.98
C GLY A 230 0.05 -2.48 -14.36
N SER A 231 0.13 -3.75 -13.94
CA SER A 231 1.34 -4.36 -13.39
C SER A 231 2.47 -4.46 -14.43
N LEU A 232 2.13 -4.46 -15.75
CA LEU A 232 3.15 -4.45 -16.81
C LEU A 232 3.99 -3.16 -16.77
N HIS A 233 3.39 -2.02 -16.40
CA HIS A 233 4.14 -0.76 -16.23
C HIS A 233 5.23 -0.91 -15.18
N GLN A 234 4.96 -1.58 -14.07
CA GLN A 234 6.00 -1.80 -13.07
C GLN A 234 7.08 -2.76 -13.55
N GLY A 235 6.72 -3.81 -14.28
CA GLY A 235 7.69 -4.71 -14.88
C GLY A 235 8.67 -3.96 -15.78
N TRP A 236 8.18 -3.11 -16.67
CA TRP A 236 9.03 -2.27 -17.52
C TRP A 236 9.88 -1.27 -16.74
N GLU A 237 9.33 -0.68 -15.67
CA GLU A 237 10.10 0.21 -14.81
C GLU A 237 11.22 -0.54 -14.04
N ALA A 238 10.98 -1.77 -13.60
CA ALA A 238 12.01 -2.61 -13.00
C ALA A 238 13.15 -2.90 -13.97
N LEU A 239 12.84 -3.32 -15.21
CA LEU A 239 13.83 -3.54 -16.26
C LEU A 239 14.61 -2.27 -16.59
N ARG A 240 13.93 -1.12 -16.71
CA ARG A 240 14.57 0.18 -16.96
C ARG A 240 15.55 0.58 -15.86
N LEU A 241 15.27 0.21 -14.61
CA LEU A 241 16.16 0.44 -13.47
C LEU A 241 17.26 -0.61 -13.33
N GLY A 242 17.38 -1.56 -14.28
CA GLY A 242 18.33 -2.67 -14.21
C GLY A 242 18.06 -3.65 -13.05
N ARG A 243 16.79 -3.71 -12.59
CA ARG A 243 16.41 -4.60 -11.48
C ARG A 243 15.86 -5.91 -12.00
N PRO A 244 16.17 -7.03 -11.34
CA PRO A 244 15.61 -8.33 -11.70
C PRO A 244 14.09 -8.30 -11.77
N LEU A 245 13.52 -8.77 -12.88
CA LEU A 245 12.11 -8.96 -13.08
C LEU A 245 11.85 -10.45 -13.29
N PHE A 246 10.93 -10.99 -12.52
CA PHE A 246 10.50 -12.37 -12.63
C PHE A 246 9.05 -12.46 -13.11
N LEU A 247 8.79 -13.40 -14.00
CA LEU A 247 7.46 -13.78 -14.47
C LEU A 247 7.12 -15.14 -13.90
N TRP A 248 6.02 -15.24 -13.14
CA TRP A 248 5.62 -16.54 -12.60
C TRP A 248 5.31 -17.54 -13.71
N LYS A 249 5.70 -18.78 -13.54
CA LYS A 249 5.64 -19.86 -14.55
C LYS A 249 4.32 -19.99 -15.31
N SER A 250 3.18 -19.65 -14.71
CA SER A 250 1.88 -19.70 -15.39
C SER A 250 1.75 -18.68 -16.52
N ILE A 251 2.47 -17.56 -16.42
CA ILE A 251 2.49 -16.51 -17.46
C ILE A 251 3.13 -17.03 -18.74
N GLY A 252 4.30 -17.66 -18.64
CA GLY A 252 5.02 -18.21 -19.80
C GLY A 252 4.26 -19.33 -20.53
N ARG A 253 3.36 -20.01 -19.82
CA ARG A 253 2.50 -21.08 -20.38
C ARG A 253 1.25 -20.56 -21.09
N ASN A 254 0.90 -19.29 -20.88
CA ASN A 254 -0.29 -18.69 -21.50
C ASN A 254 0.06 -18.13 -22.88
N SER A 255 -0.24 -18.89 -23.92
CA SER A 255 0.03 -18.53 -25.30
C SER A 255 -0.81 -17.35 -25.82
N SER A 256 -1.89 -16.97 -25.11
CA SER A 256 -2.73 -15.82 -25.46
C SER A 256 -2.09 -14.47 -25.11
N LEU A 257 -1.00 -14.47 -24.32
CA LEU A 257 -0.29 -13.27 -23.92
C LEU A 257 0.87 -12.97 -24.87
N SER A 258 0.91 -11.75 -25.39
CA SER A 258 1.97 -11.29 -26.30
C SER A 258 3.18 -10.70 -25.58
N TRP A 259 2.97 -10.07 -24.43
CA TRP A 259 3.97 -9.30 -23.68
C TRP A 259 5.06 -10.15 -22.98
N PRO A 260 4.84 -11.42 -22.53
CA PRO A 260 5.86 -12.14 -21.75
C PRO A 260 7.14 -12.35 -22.54
N LYS A 261 7.03 -12.80 -23.80
CA LYS A 261 8.20 -13.00 -24.69
C LYS A 261 9.01 -11.72 -24.85
N ARG A 262 8.32 -10.58 -24.97
CA ARG A 262 8.97 -9.28 -25.07
C ARG A 262 9.68 -8.89 -23.78
N MET A 263 9.11 -9.10 -22.60
CA MET A 263 9.81 -8.84 -21.33
C MET A 263 11.02 -9.75 -21.14
N VAL A 264 10.91 -11.03 -21.53
CA VAL A 264 12.05 -11.97 -21.50
C VAL A 264 13.18 -11.51 -22.41
N SER A 265 12.91 -11.02 -23.61
CA SER A 265 13.95 -10.47 -24.50
C SER A 265 14.64 -9.23 -23.94
N TYR A 266 14.04 -8.54 -22.95
CA TYR A 266 14.64 -7.44 -22.20
C TYR A 266 15.22 -7.86 -20.85
N GLY A 267 15.33 -9.16 -20.58
CA GLY A 267 16.03 -9.71 -19.42
C GLY A 267 15.11 -10.13 -18.26
N ALA A 268 13.79 -10.20 -18.47
CA ALA A 268 12.93 -10.83 -17.48
C ALA A 268 13.19 -12.36 -17.41
N LEU A 269 13.06 -12.92 -16.22
CA LEU A 269 13.34 -14.32 -15.93
C LEU A 269 12.04 -15.08 -15.61
N GLU A 270 11.95 -16.33 -16.06
CA GLU A 270 10.85 -17.19 -15.59
C GLU A 270 11.09 -17.61 -14.14
N LEU A 271 10.04 -17.57 -13.32
CA LEU A 271 10.07 -18.01 -11.94
C LEU A 271 9.26 -19.29 -11.75
N THR A 272 9.93 -20.38 -11.48
CA THR A 272 9.33 -21.69 -11.20
C THR A 272 9.31 -22.02 -9.71
N ASP A 273 10.32 -21.57 -8.97
CA ASP A 273 10.41 -21.69 -7.50
C ASP A 273 10.73 -20.30 -6.88
N PRO A 274 9.93 -19.83 -5.91
CA PRO A 274 10.19 -18.57 -5.22
C PRO A 274 11.61 -18.43 -4.62
N LYS A 275 12.25 -19.53 -4.26
CA LYS A 275 13.62 -19.53 -3.73
C LYS A 275 14.65 -18.99 -4.72
N HIS A 276 14.43 -19.12 -6.02
CA HIS A 276 15.34 -18.60 -7.05
C HIS A 276 15.51 -17.09 -6.98
N VAL A 277 14.50 -16.36 -6.49
CA VAL A 277 14.60 -14.91 -6.28
C VAL A 277 15.73 -14.56 -5.32
N LEU A 278 15.96 -15.39 -4.29
CA LEU A 278 16.98 -15.14 -3.27
C LEU A 278 18.40 -15.12 -3.84
N ASN A 279 18.65 -15.84 -4.94
CA ASN A 279 19.97 -15.93 -5.57
C ASN A 279 20.44 -14.62 -6.21
N VAL A 280 19.50 -13.73 -6.56
CA VAL A 280 19.79 -12.44 -7.21
C VAL A 280 19.63 -11.25 -6.28
N LEU A 281 19.16 -11.47 -5.05
CA LEU A 281 18.98 -10.39 -4.08
C LEU A 281 20.32 -10.01 -3.42
N PRO A 282 20.50 -8.73 -3.06
CA PRO A 282 21.67 -8.31 -2.32
C PRO A 282 21.69 -9.04 -0.96
N SER A 283 22.76 -9.76 -0.67
CA SER A 283 22.94 -10.39 0.64
C SER A 283 23.31 -9.32 1.68
N SER A 284 22.80 -9.45 2.91
CA SER A 284 23.19 -8.58 4.04
C SER A 284 24.69 -8.61 4.31
N LYS A 285 25.38 -9.71 4.02
CA LYS A 285 26.83 -9.84 4.14
C LYS A 285 27.62 -9.03 3.10
N ARG A 286 27.15 -8.90 1.85
CA ARG A 286 27.83 -8.10 0.82
C ARG A 286 27.79 -6.58 1.10
N ILE A 287 26.81 -6.11 1.84
CA ILE A 287 26.67 -4.68 2.15
C ILE A 287 27.70 -4.28 3.21
N SER A 288 27.95 -5.11 4.23
CA SER A 288 28.98 -4.86 5.24
C SER A 288 30.41 -4.89 4.67
N GLU A 289 30.69 -5.74 3.68
CA GLU A 289 31.99 -5.80 3.03
C GLU A 289 32.30 -4.61 2.14
N ILE A 290 31.28 -3.99 1.53
CA ILE A 290 31.46 -2.77 0.71
C ILE A 290 31.62 -1.54 1.62
N THR A 291 30.92 -1.48 2.73
CA THR A 291 30.99 -0.35 3.68
C THR A 291 32.35 -0.33 4.44
N LEU A 292 33.03 -1.48 4.56
CA LEU A 292 34.36 -1.57 5.20
C LEU A 292 35.52 -1.26 4.24
N ARG A 293 35.25 -1.02 2.95
CA ARG A 293 36.28 -0.71 1.93
C ARG A 293 36.24 0.75 1.44
N ILE A 294 35.40 1.59 2.07
CA ILE A 294 35.34 3.03 1.87
C ILE A 294 35.80 3.70 3.17
#